data_0e563a75b5e89b0d3892997c8e2d55fb
#
_entry.id   0e563a75b5e89b0d3892997c8e2d55fb
#
_cell.length_a   1.000
_cell.length_b   1.000
_cell.length_c   1.000
_cell.angle_alpha   90.00
_cell.angle_beta   90.00
_cell.angle_gamma   90.00
#
_symmetry.space_group_name_H-M   'P 1'
#
loop_
_entity.id
_entity.type
_entity.pdbx_description
1 polymer ?
#
loop_
_entity_poly.entity_id
_entity_poly.type
_entity_poly.pdbx_seq_one_letter_code
_entity_poly.pdbx_strand_id
1 'polypeptide(L)'
;GYKMGIPLQQMVVWDFDKPMGGLSEQEIKQAKIILWKGFCSVHQMFKPVQIENFRKQHPDGKVISHPECSFEVCQLSDYVGSTEFIIKTVTDAEPNTHWLVGTELNLVNRLHETLKHQGKTIQFMSPTVCMCSTMFRIDPQHLAWVLENLVEGNVVNQIKVPQDVADSARVALQRMLDISN
;
A
#
# COMPACT_ATOMS: atom_id res chain seq x y z
N GLY A 1 1.55 -7.78 -12.20
CA GLY A 1 1.47 -8.85 -13.22
C GLY A 1 0.43 -8.58 -14.27
N TYR A 2 -0.82 -8.35 -13.89
CA TYR A 2 -1.91 -8.09 -14.84
C TYR A 2 -1.60 -6.90 -15.78
N LYS A 3 -1.14 -5.78 -15.22
CA LYS A 3 -0.71 -4.60 -16.00
C LYS A 3 0.49 -4.86 -16.91
N MET A 4 1.31 -5.88 -16.59
CA MET A 4 2.43 -6.33 -17.44
C MET A 4 2.00 -7.31 -18.54
N GLY A 5 0.70 -7.58 -18.68
CA GLY A 5 0.16 -8.54 -19.63
C GLY A 5 0.39 -10.01 -19.25
N ILE A 6 0.74 -10.30 -17.99
CA ILE A 6 0.91 -11.67 -17.52
C ILE A 6 -0.47 -12.23 -17.15
N PRO A 7 -0.90 -13.35 -17.76
CA PRO A 7 -2.18 -13.99 -17.44
C PRO A 7 -2.23 -14.44 -15.98
N LEU A 8 -3.42 -14.36 -15.36
CA LEU A 8 -3.60 -14.79 -13.97
C LEU A 8 -3.21 -16.26 -13.75
N GLN A 9 -3.38 -17.12 -14.76
CA GLN A 9 -2.99 -18.54 -14.72
C GLN A 9 -1.47 -18.75 -14.60
N GLN A 10 -0.66 -17.74 -14.90
CA GLN A 10 0.79 -17.76 -14.72
C GLN A 10 1.24 -17.11 -13.42
N MET A 11 0.30 -16.75 -12.55
CA MET A 11 0.52 -16.24 -11.21
C MET A 11 0.05 -17.29 -10.21
N VAL A 12 0.92 -17.64 -9.27
CA VAL A 12 0.57 -18.57 -8.17
C VAL A 12 0.63 -17.85 -6.84
N VAL A 13 -0.14 -18.32 -5.86
CA VAL A 13 -0.18 -17.74 -4.52
C VAL A 13 0.61 -18.63 -3.58
N TRP A 14 1.63 -18.07 -2.96
CA TRP A 14 2.40 -18.72 -1.90
C TRP A 14 1.67 -18.57 -0.57
N ASP A 15 1.16 -19.67 -0.05
CA ASP A 15 0.53 -19.74 1.27
C ASP A 15 1.60 -20.06 2.32
N PHE A 16 2.02 -19.07 3.10
CA PHE A 16 3.10 -19.24 4.10
C PHE A 16 2.75 -20.19 5.25
N ASP A 17 1.49 -20.57 5.42
CA ASP A 17 1.03 -21.55 6.41
C ASP A 17 1.18 -22.99 5.91
N LYS A 18 1.65 -23.21 4.68
CA LYS A 18 1.77 -24.51 4.06
C LYS A 18 3.21 -24.83 3.62
N PRO A 19 3.64 -26.10 3.73
CA PRO A 19 4.89 -26.52 3.14
C PRO A 19 4.95 -26.17 1.65
N MET A 20 6.07 -25.63 1.17
CA MET A 20 6.26 -25.18 -0.22
C MET A 20 5.20 -24.17 -0.69
N GLY A 21 4.61 -23.42 0.25
CA GLY A 21 3.53 -22.49 -0.09
C GLY A 21 2.23 -23.16 -0.55
N GLY A 22 2.09 -24.47 -0.35
CA GLY A 22 1.00 -25.27 -0.87
C GLY A 22 1.09 -25.55 -2.37
N LEU A 23 2.24 -25.30 -2.99
CA LEU A 23 2.52 -25.44 -4.41
C LEU A 23 3.45 -26.62 -4.68
N SER A 24 3.32 -27.24 -5.84
CA SER A 24 4.29 -28.20 -6.34
C SER A 24 5.53 -27.48 -6.90
N GLU A 25 6.67 -28.20 -6.97
CA GLU A 25 7.86 -27.66 -7.64
C GLU A 25 7.60 -27.27 -9.10
N GLN A 26 6.73 -27.98 -9.79
CA GLN A 26 6.38 -27.70 -11.16
C GLN A 26 5.62 -26.37 -11.28
N GLU A 27 4.64 -26.11 -10.43
CA GLU A 27 3.90 -24.85 -10.39
C GLU A 27 4.83 -23.67 -10.10
N ILE A 28 5.75 -23.83 -9.13
CA ILE A 28 6.74 -22.79 -8.80
C ILE A 28 7.65 -22.51 -10.00
N LYS A 29 8.15 -23.54 -10.70
CA LYS A 29 9.04 -23.37 -11.86
C LYS A 29 8.34 -22.76 -13.09
N GLN A 30 7.05 -22.99 -13.24
CA GLN A 30 6.26 -22.49 -14.37
C GLN A 30 5.68 -21.09 -14.10
N ALA A 31 5.58 -20.67 -12.86
CA ALA A 31 5.03 -19.38 -12.50
C ALA A 31 5.89 -18.23 -13.01
N LYS A 32 5.26 -17.24 -13.60
CA LYS A 32 5.89 -15.94 -13.94
C LYS A 32 5.96 -15.01 -12.74
N ILE A 33 4.95 -15.11 -11.85
CA ILE A 33 4.85 -14.33 -10.62
C ILE A 33 4.40 -15.25 -9.51
N ILE A 34 5.08 -15.15 -8.37
CA ILE A 34 4.68 -15.80 -7.11
C ILE A 34 4.18 -14.70 -6.19
N LEU A 35 2.90 -14.76 -5.84
CA LEU A 35 2.23 -13.80 -4.97
C LEU A 35 2.27 -14.30 -3.53
N TRP A 36 2.71 -13.47 -2.61
CA TRP A 36 2.61 -13.76 -1.18
C TRP A 36 1.16 -13.66 -0.72
N LYS A 37 0.67 -14.67 0.01
CA LYS A 37 -0.69 -14.69 0.58
C LYS A 37 -0.77 -13.79 1.83
N GLY A 38 -0.41 -12.54 1.68
CA GLY A 38 -0.53 -11.54 2.71
C GLY A 38 -1.41 -10.39 2.24
N PHE A 39 -1.97 -9.64 3.18
CA PHE A 39 -2.77 -8.47 2.88
C PHE A 39 -2.66 -7.43 3.99
N CYS A 40 -2.90 -6.19 3.64
CA CYS A 40 -3.08 -5.11 4.61
C CYS A 40 -4.55 -4.97 4.97
N SER A 41 -4.90 -5.06 6.26
CA SER A 41 -6.28 -4.96 6.73
C SER A 41 -6.95 -3.64 6.34
N VAL A 42 -6.22 -2.54 6.33
CA VAL A 42 -6.73 -1.23 5.89
C VAL A 42 -7.17 -1.28 4.43
N HIS A 43 -6.31 -1.76 3.54
CA HIS A 43 -6.61 -1.81 2.11
C HIS A 43 -7.72 -2.82 1.75
N GLN A 44 -7.92 -3.85 2.58
CA GLN A 44 -9.01 -4.82 2.40
C GLN A 44 -10.40 -4.26 2.79
N MET A 45 -10.46 -3.10 3.45
CA MET A 45 -11.75 -2.44 3.74
C MET A 45 -12.35 -1.74 2.54
N PHE A 46 -11.54 -1.39 1.55
CA PHE A 46 -12.02 -0.73 0.35
C PHE A 46 -12.74 -1.73 -0.54
N LYS A 47 -13.94 -1.35 -1.00
CA LYS A 47 -14.82 -2.21 -1.78
C LYS A 47 -15.29 -1.50 -3.05
N PRO A 48 -15.60 -2.23 -4.13
CA PRO A 48 -16.13 -1.67 -5.38
C PRO A 48 -17.32 -0.73 -5.19
N VAL A 49 -18.26 -1.07 -4.30
CA VAL A 49 -19.46 -0.28 -4.04
C VAL A 49 -19.17 1.17 -3.59
N GLN A 50 -18.03 1.40 -2.92
CA GLN A 50 -17.63 2.74 -2.50
C GLN A 50 -17.24 3.60 -3.71
N ILE A 51 -16.56 3.01 -4.67
CA ILE A 51 -16.22 3.65 -5.95
C ILE A 51 -17.47 3.97 -6.74
N GLU A 52 -18.39 3.01 -6.85
CA GLU A 52 -19.66 3.20 -7.55
C GLU A 52 -20.49 4.32 -6.94
N ASN A 53 -20.59 4.38 -5.62
CA ASN A 53 -21.30 5.43 -4.91
C ASN A 53 -20.65 6.81 -5.08
N PHE A 54 -19.33 6.87 -5.03
CA PHE A 54 -18.58 8.10 -5.29
C PHE A 54 -18.84 8.62 -6.71
N ARG A 55 -18.78 7.76 -7.72
CA ARG A 55 -19.01 8.15 -9.12
C ARG A 55 -20.44 8.63 -9.40
N LYS A 56 -21.42 8.11 -8.65
CA LYS A 56 -22.81 8.63 -8.73
C LYS A 56 -22.93 10.06 -8.21
N GLN A 57 -22.15 10.41 -7.17
CA GLN A 57 -22.17 11.73 -6.56
C GLN A 57 -21.24 12.71 -7.30
N HIS A 58 -20.14 12.21 -7.85
CA HIS A 58 -19.11 12.97 -8.53
C HIS A 58 -18.78 12.30 -9.88
N PRO A 59 -19.58 12.52 -10.93
CA PRO A 59 -19.38 11.87 -12.23
C PRO A 59 -18.00 12.13 -12.86
N ASP A 60 -17.43 13.33 -12.62
CA ASP A 60 -16.09 13.73 -13.10
C ASP A 60 -14.98 13.44 -12.07
N GLY A 61 -15.36 12.88 -10.92
CA GLY A 61 -14.42 12.56 -9.83
C GLY A 61 -13.45 11.46 -10.22
N LYS A 62 -12.24 11.53 -9.68
CA LYS A 62 -11.16 10.57 -9.93
C LYS A 62 -10.99 9.63 -8.75
N VAL A 63 -10.65 8.40 -9.04
CA VAL A 63 -10.39 7.35 -8.05
C VAL A 63 -8.93 6.92 -8.15
N ILE A 64 -8.22 6.97 -7.03
CA ILE A 64 -6.85 6.51 -6.93
C ILE A 64 -6.69 5.55 -5.76
N SER A 65 -6.03 4.41 -5.98
CA SER A 65 -5.84 3.39 -4.96
C SER A 65 -4.40 2.88 -4.86
N HIS A 66 -4.05 2.41 -3.68
CA HIS A 66 -2.80 1.70 -3.46
C HIS A 66 -2.90 0.27 -4.02
N PRO A 67 -1.83 -0.31 -4.60
CA PRO A 67 -1.86 -1.65 -5.19
C PRO A 67 -2.10 -2.80 -4.19
N GLU A 68 -2.06 -2.54 -2.88
CA GLU A 68 -2.47 -3.49 -1.85
C GLU A 68 -3.99 -3.61 -1.67
N CYS A 69 -4.78 -2.75 -2.32
CA CYS A 69 -6.23 -2.91 -2.40
C CYS A 69 -6.57 -4.18 -3.17
N SER A 70 -7.83 -4.64 -3.04
CA SER A 70 -8.28 -5.80 -3.80
C SER A 70 -8.15 -5.55 -5.31
N PHE A 71 -8.02 -6.63 -6.07
CA PHE A 71 -7.87 -6.56 -7.53
C PHE A 71 -9.03 -5.79 -8.18
N GLU A 72 -10.26 -6.02 -7.70
CA GLU A 72 -11.47 -5.36 -8.18
C GLU A 72 -11.43 -3.84 -7.94
N VAL A 73 -10.99 -3.41 -6.75
CA VAL A 73 -10.81 -1.98 -6.43
C VAL A 73 -9.75 -1.36 -7.34
N CYS A 74 -8.62 -2.05 -7.53
CA CYS A 74 -7.57 -1.59 -8.42
C CYS A 74 -8.04 -1.49 -9.88
N GLN A 75 -8.86 -2.43 -10.34
CA GLN A 75 -9.41 -2.39 -11.71
C GLN A 75 -10.40 -1.24 -11.93
N LEU A 76 -11.17 -0.89 -10.90
CA LEU A 76 -12.14 0.19 -10.96
C LEU A 76 -11.52 1.57 -10.72
N SER A 77 -10.30 1.65 -10.23
CA SER A 77 -9.59 2.91 -10.00
C SER A 77 -9.03 3.49 -11.29
N ASP A 78 -9.11 4.81 -11.44
CA ASP A 78 -8.51 5.52 -12.58
C ASP A 78 -6.99 5.48 -12.52
N TYR A 79 -6.45 5.48 -11.29
CA TYR A 79 -5.02 5.42 -11.01
C TYR A 79 -4.72 4.39 -9.93
N VAL A 80 -3.61 3.67 -10.08
CA VAL A 80 -3.11 2.73 -9.07
C VAL A 80 -1.60 2.89 -8.95
N GLY A 81 -1.12 3.15 -7.74
CA GLY A 81 0.31 3.32 -7.52
C GLY A 81 0.71 3.41 -6.05
N SER A 82 2.02 3.56 -5.83
CA SER A 82 2.61 3.70 -4.50
C SER A 82 2.10 4.93 -3.77
N THR A 83 2.38 5.01 -2.47
CA THR A 83 2.10 6.20 -1.66
C THR A 83 2.63 7.48 -2.30
N GLU A 84 3.86 7.46 -2.80
CA GLU A 84 4.47 8.61 -3.47
C GLU A 84 3.76 8.96 -4.77
N PHE A 85 3.39 7.96 -5.56
CA PHE A 85 2.59 8.15 -6.78
C PHE A 85 1.23 8.78 -6.47
N ILE A 86 0.55 8.34 -5.41
CA ILE A 86 -0.73 8.92 -4.95
C ILE A 86 -0.53 10.39 -4.59
N ILE A 87 0.47 10.70 -3.77
CA ILE A 87 0.78 12.09 -3.36
C ILE A 87 1.00 12.96 -4.59
N LYS A 88 1.89 12.54 -5.48
CA LYS A 88 2.23 13.29 -6.68
C LYS A 88 1.01 13.50 -7.58
N THR A 89 0.29 12.42 -7.92
CA THR A 89 -0.86 12.48 -8.83
C THR A 89 -1.94 13.45 -8.33
N VAL A 90 -2.28 13.38 -7.03
CA VAL A 90 -3.30 14.25 -6.45
C VAL A 90 -2.81 15.70 -6.30
N THR A 91 -1.52 15.88 -6.01
CA THR A 91 -0.92 17.23 -5.88
C THR A 91 -0.85 17.93 -7.23
N ASP A 92 -0.41 17.23 -8.27
CA ASP A 92 -0.21 17.80 -9.62
C ASP A 92 -1.51 17.92 -10.42
N ALA A 93 -2.62 17.38 -9.91
CA ALA A 93 -3.93 17.48 -10.56
C ALA A 93 -4.43 18.92 -10.62
N GLU A 94 -5.31 19.19 -11.59
CA GLU A 94 -5.95 20.50 -11.73
C GLU A 94 -6.73 20.92 -10.48
N PRO A 95 -6.84 22.21 -10.19
CA PRO A 95 -7.71 22.73 -9.15
C PRO A 95 -9.18 22.32 -9.33
N ASN A 96 -9.95 22.39 -8.24
CA ASN A 96 -11.39 22.09 -8.22
C ASN A 96 -11.74 20.65 -8.65
N THR A 97 -10.87 19.69 -8.34
CA THR A 97 -11.09 18.26 -8.63
C THR A 97 -11.54 17.50 -7.39
N HIS A 98 -12.35 16.44 -7.61
CA HIS A 98 -12.82 15.53 -6.56
C HIS A 98 -12.09 14.19 -6.66
N TRP A 99 -11.53 13.74 -5.53
CA TRP A 99 -10.73 12.53 -5.44
C TRP A 99 -11.28 11.57 -4.39
N LEU A 100 -11.45 10.30 -4.76
CA LEU A 100 -11.64 9.19 -3.84
C LEU A 100 -10.30 8.44 -3.72
N VAL A 101 -9.77 8.35 -2.50
CA VAL A 101 -8.42 7.83 -2.27
C VAL A 101 -8.47 6.59 -1.41
N GLY A 102 -8.01 5.47 -1.96
CA GLY A 102 -7.91 4.16 -1.32
C GLY A 102 -6.50 3.90 -0.78
N THR A 103 -6.15 4.57 0.31
CA THR A 103 -4.92 4.34 1.09
C THR A 103 -5.14 4.72 2.56
N GLU A 104 -4.09 4.80 3.36
CA GLU A 104 -4.16 5.05 4.79
C GLU A 104 -4.74 6.45 5.10
N LEU A 105 -5.60 6.51 6.13
CA LEU A 105 -6.42 7.68 6.49
C LEU A 105 -5.61 8.95 6.77
N ASN A 106 -4.50 8.85 7.52
CA ASN A 106 -3.70 10.03 7.88
C ASN A 106 -3.08 10.69 6.63
N LEU A 107 -2.69 9.89 5.65
CA LEU A 107 -2.22 10.41 4.37
C LEU A 107 -3.35 11.14 3.65
N VAL A 108 -4.53 10.56 3.58
CA VAL A 108 -5.69 11.17 2.92
C VAL A 108 -6.07 12.50 3.57
N ASN A 109 -6.14 12.52 4.90
CA ASN A 109 -6.42 13.74 5.67
C ASN A 109 -5.35 14.82 5.44
N ARG A 110 -4.08 14.44 5.46
CA ARG A 110 -2.96 15.36 5.18
C ARG A 110 -3.07 15.97 3.77
N LEU A 111 -3.33 15.16 2.76
CA LEU A 111 -3.53 15.63 1.39
C LEU A 111 -4.71 16.59 1.31
N HIS A 112 -5.84 16.26 1.94
CA HIS A 112 -7.01 17.13 1.98
C HIS A 112 -6.69 18.47 2.59
N GLU A 113 -6.11 18.49 3.79
CA GLU A 113 -5.76 19.74 4.49
C GLU A 113 -4.73 20.58 3.68
N THR A 114 -3.78 19.94 3.06
CA THR A 114 -2.74 20.62 2.27
C THR A 114 -3.30 21.21 0.98
N LEU A 115 -4.26 20.56 0.33
CA LEU A 115 -4.70 20.91 -1.03
C LEU A 115 -6.10 21.54 -1.10
N LYS A 116 -6.83 21.65 0.03
CA LYS A 116 -8.17 22.26 0.06
C LYS A 116 -8.21 23.72 -0.44
N HIS A 117 -7.10 24.46 -0.25
CA HIS A 117 -6.99 25.82 -0.74
C HIS A 117 -7.00 25.94 -2.28
N GLN A 118 -6.75 24.81 -2.99
CA GLN A 118 -6.85 24.70 -4.45
C GLN A 118 -8.26 24.26 -4.90
N GLY A 119 -9.24 24.20 -4.00
CA GLY A 119 -10.58 23.71 -4.29
C GLY A 119 -10.65 22.17 -4.49
N LYS A 120 -9.57 21.44 -4.19
CA LYS A 120 -9.54 19.99 -4.27
C LYS A 120 -10.27 19.36 -3.10
N THR A 121 -11.20 18.47 -3.37
CA THR A 121 -11.86 17.63 -2.37
C THR A 121 -11.26 16.25 -2.41
N ILE A 122 -10.67 15.79 -1.31
CA ILE A 122 -10.02 14.51 -1.20
C ILE A 122 -10.74 13.70 -0.13
N GLN A 123 -11.36 12.61 -0.55
CA GLN A 123 -12.21 11.77 0.28
C GLN A 123 -11.54 10.43 0.53
N PHE A 124 -11.55 10.00 1.79
CA PHE A 124 -11.15 8.65 2.17
C PHE A 124 -12.18 7.62 1.64
N MET A 125 -11.70 6.52 1.05
CA MET A 125 -12.58 5.59 0.34
C MET A 125 -13.53 4.85 1.29
N SER A 126 -13.13 4.52 2.51
CA SER A 126 -13.99 3.80 3.45
C SER A 126 -14.88 4.75 4.24
N PRO A 127 -16.17 4.41 4.46
CA PRO A 127 -17.05 5.17 5.34
C PRO A 127 -16.73 4.96 6.83
N THR A 128 -15.97 3.92 7.16
CA THR A 128 -15.55 3.61 8.52
C THR A 128 -14.07 3.93 8.70
N VAL A 129 -13.74 4.57 9.82
CA VAL A 129 -12.35 4.84 10.18
C VAL A 129 -11.68 3.52 10.57
N CYS A 130 -10.70 3.10 9.77
CA CYS A 130 -9.76 2.07 10.18
C CYS A 130 -8.37 2.67 10.29
N MET A 131 -7.84 2.59 11.50
CA MET A 131 -6.46 2.97 11.75
C MET A 131 -5.55 1.77 11.54
N CYS A 132 -4.45 1.98 10.85
CA CYS A 132 -3.41 0.98 10.75
C CYS A 132 -2.79 0.75 12.13
N SER A 133 -3.10 -0.36 12.77
CA SER A 133 -2.65 -0.67 14.15
C SER A 133 -1.13 -0.71 14.28
N THR A 134 -0.40 -1.01 13.22
CA THR A 134 1.05 -1.02 13.19
C THR A 134 1.64 0.38 13.08
N MET A 135 1.09 1.24 12.21
CA MET A 135 1.53 2.63 12.08
C MET A 135 1.22 3.46 13.33
N PHE A 136 0.09 3.20 13.99
CA PHE A 136 -0.30 3.89 15.23
C PHE A 136 0.54 3.54 16.46
N ARG A 137 1.44 2.56 16.34
CA ARG A 137 2.46 2.29 17.37
C ARG A 137 3.64 3.26 17.29
N ILE A 138 3.76 3.99 16.18
CA ILE A 138 4.77 5.03 16.00
C ILE A 138 4.08 6.35 16.38
N ASP A 139 4.11 6.68 17.65
CA ASP A 139 3.56 7.90 18.22
C ASP A 139 4.66 8.78 18.85
N PRO A 140 4.37 10.04 19.17
CA PRO A 140 5.34 10.95 19.78
C PRO A 140 5.91 10.46 21.10
N GLN A 141 5.14 9.73 21.90
CA GLN A 141 5.55 9.21 23.19
C GLN A 141 6.61 8.10 23.03
N HIS A 142 6.38 7.15 22.12
CA HIS A 142 7.37 6.12 21.81
C HIS A 142 8.63 6.71 21.15
N LEU A 143 8.48 7.73 20.31
CA LEU A 143 9.63 8.43 19.73
C LEU A 143 10.46 9.12 20.82
N ALA A 144 9.83 9.86 21.73
CA ALA A 144 10.51 10.51 22.86
C ALA A 144 11.25 9.47 23.71
N TRP A 145 10.56 8.38 24.07
CA TRP A 145 11.17 7.30 24.85
C TRP A 145 12.41 6.70 24.18
N VAL A 146 12.38 6.46 22.86
CA VAL A 146 13.55 5.94 22.13
C VAL A 146 14.69 6.95 22.15
N LEU A 147 14.39 8.24 21.89
CA LEU A 147 15.42 9.29 21.84
C LEU A 147 16.07 9.53 23.21
N GLU A 148 15.29 9.59 24.28
CA GLU A 148 15.79 9.76 25.64
C GLU A 148 16.73 8.60 26.04
N ASN A 149 16.31 7.35 25.76
CA ASN A 149 17.17 6.19 26.00
C ASN A 149 18.47 6.23 25.18
N LEU A 150 18.41 6.65 23.92
CA LEU A 150 19.60 6.76 23.09
C LEU A 150 20.59 7.82 23.61
N VAL A 151 20.09 8.94 24.16
CA VAL A 151 20.96 9.97 24.81
C VAL A 151 21.67 9.40 26.01
N GLU A 152 21.06 8.50 26.77
CA GLU A 152 21.64 7.80 27.89
C GLU A 152 22.56 6.62 27.51
N GLY A 153 22.70 6.35 26.21
CA GLY A 153 23.49 5.22 25.68
C GLY A 153 22.72 3.88 25.68
N ASN A 154 21.44 3.89 26.02
CA ASN A 154 20.60 2.70 26.04
C ASN A 154 19.94 2.51 24.66
N VAL A 155 20.33 1.46 23.94
CA VAL A 155 19.73 1.12 22.65
C VAL A 155 18.50 0.23 22.89
N VAL A 156 17.31 0.84 22.86
CA VAL A 156 16.03 0.15 22.95
C VAL A 156 15.55 -0.24 21.54
N ASN A 157 14.70 -1.26 21.46
CA ASN A 157 14.08 -1.73 20.19
C ASN A 157 15.10 -2.12 19.08
N GLN A 158 16.31 -2.51 19.45
CA GLN A 158 17.31 -2.94 18.48
C GLN A 158 16.83 -4.19 17.71
N ILE A 159 16.75 -4.06 16.39
CA ILE A 159 16.47 -5.20 15.51
C ILE A 159 17.80 -5.85 15.11
N LYS A 160 17.90 -7.15 15.36
CA LYS A 160 19.03 -7.98 14.93
C LYS A 160 18.54 -9.03 13.95
N VAL A 161 19.11 -9.05 12.77
CA VAL A 161 18.76 -10.02 11.72
C VAL A 161 19.95 -10.96 11.53
N PRO A 162 19.77 -12.30 11.49
CA PRO A 162 20.83 -13.24 11.13
C PRO A 162 21.49 -12.85 9.80
N GLN A 163 22.82 -13.07 9.69
CA GLN A 163 23.60 -12.56 8.57
C GLN A 163 23.15 -13.15 7.22
N ASP A 164 22.83 -14.44 7.18
CA ASP A 164 22.34 -15.15 6.00
C ASP A 164 20.99 -14.59 5.50
N VAL A 165 20.09 -14.25 6.45
CA VAL A 165 18.82 -13.59 6.15
C VAL A 165 19.05 -12.18 5.63
N ALA A 166 19.95 -11.43 6.25
CA ALA A 166 20.29 -10.06 5.82
C ALA A 166 20.88 -10.03 4.40
N ASP A 167 21.77 -10.99 4.09
CA ASP A 167 22.38 -11.08 2.76
C ASP A 167 21.36 -11.43 1.68
N SER A 168 20.47 -12.37 1.96
CA SER A 168 19.35 -12.72 1.06
C SER A 168 18.39 -11.54 0.85
N ALA A 169 18.07 -10.81 1.92
CA ALA A 169 17.20 -9.64 1.87
C ALA A 169 17.83 -8.49 1.04
N ARG A 170 19.16 -8.28 1.15
CA ARG A 170 19.87 -7.27 0.33
C ARG A 170 19.78 -7.59 -1.16
N VAL A 171 19.96 -8.86 -1.53
CA VAL A 171 19.82 -9.30 -2.93
C VAL A 171 18.41 -9.03 -3.45
N ALA A 172 17.38 -9.36 -2.66
CA ALA A 172 15.99 -9.12 -3.03
C ALA A 172 15.69 -7.60 -3.17
N LEU A 173 16.18 -6.79 -2.22
CA LEU A 173 16.04 -5.34 -2.26
C LEU A 173 16.73 -4.73 -3.48
N GLN A 174 17.97 -5.16 -3.80
CA GLN A 174 18.68 -4.65 -4.96
C GLN A 174 17.94 -4.97 -6.27
N ARG A 175 17.43 -6.20 -6.40
CA ARG A 175 16.61 -6.57 -7.57
C ARG A 175 15.36 -5.71 -7.71
N MET A 176 14.70 -5.41 -6.59
CA MET A 176 13.54 -4.52 -6.59
C MET A 176 13.90 -3.12 -7.08
N LEU A 177 15.01 -2.55 -6.59
CA LEU A 177 15.48 -1.23 -7.00
C LEU A 177 15.85 -1.19 -8.48
N ASP A 178 16.53 -2.23 -8.99
CA ASP A 178 16.94 -2.34 -10.40
C ASP A 178 15.74 -2.40 -11.36
N ILE A 179 14.60 -2.95 -10.91
CA ILE A 179 13.36 -3.06 -11.71
C ILE A 179 12.52 -1.78 -11.61
N SER A 180 12.66 -1.02 -10.53
CA SER A 180 11.82 0.16 -10.24
C SER A 180 12.38 1.46 -10.82
N ASN A 181 13.63 1.47 -11.26
CA ASN A 181 14.32 2.55 -12.00
C ASN A 181 14.18 2.32 -13.50
#